data_00f8624f50efc84b165ceb2662e6c640
#
_entry.id   00f8624f50efc84b165ceb2662e6c640
#
_cell.length_a   1.000
_cell.length_b   1.000
_cell.length_c   1.000
_cell.angle_alpha   90.00
_cell.angle_beta   90.00
_cell.angle_gamma   90.00
#
_symmetry.space_group_name_H-M   'P 1'
#
loop_
_entity.id
_entity.type
_entity.pdbx_description
1 polymer ?
#
loop_
_entity_poly.entity_id
_entity_poly.type
_entity_poly.pdbx_seq_one_letter_code
_entity_poly.pdbx_strand_id
1 'polypeptide(L)'
;TSSKLQNEIQFNTYVEIKYDKRSYPNSALIGLKVDAEQFSSIPSRKYLVKGIKVKIPHNATVNADGSLSYTGTFNGTLGAAQYTNDPAWCLYDLLTSSRYGLGAHVIETEIDKFSFYAASVYCSQQVDDGTGTGATEPRFSCNVNINNQQEAYNVINQMCSVFRAMPYYEAGNLTITQDAPKDASYLFTLANVLEPGFTYSNTSQRQRPTVVVAKYLDLELRDVNYVEEIDTANQARYGSVVKNIDAF
;
A
#
# COMPACT_ATOMS: atom_id res chain seq x y z
N THR A 1 -14.24 46.92 61.11
CA THR A 1 -13.25 46.40 60.16
C THR A 1 -13.90 45.28 59.37
N SER A 2 -14.20 45.57 58.11
CA SER A 2 -14.82 44.58 57.16
C SER A 2 -13.81 43.51 56.81
N SER A 3 -14.06 42.29 57.22
CA SER A 3 -13.28 41.11 56.88
C SER A 3 -13.46 40.63 55.38
N LYS A 4 -14.07 41.49 54.56
CA LYS A 4 -14.40 41.19 53.16
C LYS A 4 -13.51 41.89 52.15
N LEU A 5 -12.48 42.63 52.56
CA LEU A 5 -11.52 43.20 51.63
C LEU A 5 -10.36 42.23 51.44
N GLN A 6 -10.33 41.58 50.32
CA GLN A 6 -9.21 40.78 49.88
C GLN A 6 -8.24 41.69 49.12
N ASN A 7 -7.08 41.91 49.69
CA ASN A 7 -6.04 42.78 49.10
C ASN A 7 -5.04 42.01 48.22
N GLU A 8 -5.28 40.74 48.00
CA GLU A 8 -4.43 39.88 47.16
C GLU A 8 -5.19 39.44 45.91
N ILE A 9 -4.55 39.64 44.76
CA ILE A 9 -5.00 39.11 43.47
C ILE A 9 -4.13 37.88 43.19
N GLN A 10 -4.75 36.71 43.16
CA GLN A 10 -4.07 35.46 42.77
C GLN A 10 -4.34 35.17 41.32
N PHE A 11 -3.27 35.06 40.54
CA PHE A 11 -3.35 34.57 39.16
C PHE A 11 -3.30 33.03 39.17
N ASN A 12 -4.40 32.37 38.83
CA ASN A 12 -4.47 30.91 38.77
C ASN A 12 -3.95 30.36 37.45
N THR A 13 -3.96 31.17 36.39
CA THR A 13 -3.54 30.73 35.07
C THR A 13 -2.92 31.90 34.30
N TYR A 14 -1.75 31.66 33.72
CA TYR A 14 -1.10 32.55 32.77
C TYR A 14 -1.00 31.86 31.44
N VAL A 15 -1.53 32.49 30.39
CA VAL A 15 -1.45 31.97 29.02
C VAL A 15 -0.65 32.94 28.18
N GLU A 16 0.52 32.50 27.74
CA GLU A 16 1.33 33.26 26.81
C GLU A 16 1.00 32.82 25.39
N ILE A 17 0.46 33.71 24.54
CA ILE A 17 0.18 33.45 23.15
C ILE A 17 1.36 33.98 22.33
N LYS A 18 2.14 33.06 21.73
CA LYS A 18 3.24 33.42 20.83
C LYS A 18 2.77 33.25 19.39
N TYR A 19 2.82 34.33 18.63
CA TYR A 19 2.54 34.31 17.19
C TYR A 19 3.87 34.09 16.43
N ASP A 20 4.34 32.84 16.42
CA ASP A 20 5.54 32.48 15.67
C ASP A 20 5.16 32.13 14.22
N LYS A 21 5.84 32.75 13.27
CA LYS A 21 5.79 32.32 11.86
C LYS A 21 6.64 31.05 11.71
N ARG A 22 6.03 29.90 11.95
CA ARG A 22 6.72 28.62 11.81
C ARG A 22 6.57 28.09 10.39
N SER A 23 7.66 27.59 9.84
CA SER A 23 7.66 26.86 8.58
C SER A 23 7.70 25.35 8.87
N TYR A 24 6.85 24.60 8.20
CA TYR A 24 6.80 23.14 8.31
C TYR A 24 7.18 22.53 6.95
N PRO A 25 8.49 22.49 6.61
CA PRO A 25 8.94 21.94 5.34
C PRO A 25 8.54 20.46 5.23
N ASN A 26 8.15 20.05 4.03
CA ASN A 26 7.70 18.69 3.72
C ASN A 26 6.47 18.21 4.53
N SER A 27 5.64 19.13 4.99
CA SER A 27 4.39 18.83 5.70
C SER A 27 3.22 19.51 5.01
N ALA A 28 2.14 18.76 4.76
CA ALA A 28 0.87 19.33 4.31
C ALA A 28 0.01 19.62 5.53
N LEU A 29 -0.44 20.87 5.67
CA LEU A 29 -1.27 21.31 6.77
C LEU A 29 -2.63 21.78 6.24
N ILE A 30 -3.69 21.39 6.92
CA ILE A 30 -5.05 21.83 6.63
C ILE A 30 -5.53 22.64 7.84
N GLY A 31 -5.82 23.93 7.63
CA GLY A 31 -6.48 24.79 8.61
C GLY A 31 -7.98 24.75 8.45
N LEU A 32 -8.72 24.49 9.53
CA LEU A 32 -10.17 24.51 9.56
C LEU A 32 -10.65 25.63 10.49
N LYS A 33 -11.46 26.54 9.98
CA LYS A 33 -12.18 27.54 10.78
C LYS A 33 -13.67 27.22 10.71
N VAL A 34 -14.26 26.99 11.86
CA VAL A 34 -15.69 26.66 12.00
C VAL A 34 -16.34 27.76 12.83
N ASP A 35 -17.48 28.25 12.35
CA ASP A 35 -18.31 29.22 13.05
C ASP A 35 -19.20 28.49 14.07
N ALA A 36 -19.03 28.82 15.34
CA ALA A 36 -19.78 28.18 16.42
C ALA A 36 -21.27 28.60 16.47
N GLU A 37 -21.65 29.70 15.80
CA GLU A 37 -23.05 30.10 15.67
C GLU A 37 -23.82 29.23 14.67
N GLN A 38 -23.12 28.72 13.65
CA GLN A 38 -23.73 27.91 12.59
C GLN A 38 -23.61 26.40 12.86
N PHE A 39 -22.59 25.97 13.60
CA PHE A 39 -22.30 24.56 13.84
C PHE A 39 -22.19 24.27 15.33
N SER A 40 -23.03 23.39 15.83
CA SER A 40 -23.00 22.93 17.23
C SER A 40 -21.81 21.99 17.54
N SER A 41 -21.19 21.42 16.50
CA SER A 41 -20.01 20.53 16.59
C SER A 41 -19.16 20.65 15.34
N ILE A 42 -17.89 20.20 15.43
CA ILE A 42 -17.02 20.12 14.25
C ILE A 42 -17.55 19.04 13.31
N PRO A 43 -17.97 19.38 12.06
CA PRO A 43 -18.51 18.38 11.15
C PRO A 43 -17.44 17.36 10.75
N SER A 44 -17.83 16.08 10.67
CA SER A 44 -16.97 15.03 10.14
C SER A 44 -16.66 15.29 8.66
N ARG A 45 -15.41 15.16 8.26
CA ARG A 45 -14.93 15.40 6.90
C ARG A 45 -13.97 14.32 6.45
N LYS A 46 -14.06 13.95 5.18
CA LYS A 46 -13.10 13.09 4.49
C LYS A 46 -12.28 13.94 3.53
N TYR A 47 -10.97 13.73 3.50
CA TYR A 47 -10.05 14.43 2.60
C TYR A 47 -9.36 13.41 1.70
N LEU A 48 -9.34 13.68 0.40
CA LEU A 48 -8.48 12.97 -0.54
C LEU A 48 -7.10 13.63 -0.52
N VAL A 49 -6.09 12.90 -0.08
CA VAL A 49 -4.72 13.40 0.08
C VAL A 49 -3.78 12.63 -0.84
N LYS A 50 -3.00 13.34 -1.63
CA LYS A 50 -1.82 12.75 -2.27
C LYS A 50 -0.72 12.66 -1.23
N GLY A 51 -0.31 11.43 -0.91
CA GLY A 51 0.62 11.15 0.17
C GLY A 51 2.08 11.54 -0.14
N ILE A 52 3.00 10.73 0.37
CA ILE A 52 4.45 10.96 0.25
C ILE A 52 4.88 10.84 -1.22
N LYS A 53 5.83 11.69 -1.62
CA LYS A 53 6.50 11.57 -2.92
C LYS A 53 7.66 10.60 -2.78
N VAL A 54 7.73 9.62 -3.65
CA VAL A 54 8.79 8.60 -3.68
C VAL A 54 9.66 8.76 -4.93
N LYS A 55 10.92 8.35 -4.85
CA LYS A 55 11.80 8.33 -6.01
C LYS A 55 11.33 7.24 -6.97
N ILE A 56 11.17 7.61 -8.24
CA ILE A 56 10.78 6.69 -9.31
C ILE A 56 11.94 6.52 -10.30
N PRO A 57 11.97 5.47 -11.14
CA PRO A 57 12.96 5.32 -12.20
C PRO A 57 13.07 6.55 -13.09
N HIS A 58 14.28 6.86 -13.56
CA HIS A 58 14.54 8.01 -14.44
C HIS A 58 13.73 7.95 -15.75
N ASN A 59 13.39 6.74 -16.20
CA ASN A 59 12.64 6.45 -17.42
C ASN A 59 11.14 6.26 -17.18
N ALA A 60 10.65 6.56 -15.97
CA ALA A 60 9.24 6.47 -15.61
C ALA A 60 8.54 7.84 -15.69
N THR A 61 7.28 7.81 -16.08
CA THR A 61 6.37 8.97 -16.06
C THR A 61 5.13 8.60 -15.26
N VAL A 62 4.69 9.51 -14.39
CA VAL A 62 3.47 9.31 -13.59
C VAL A 62 2.24 9.65 -14.43
N ASN A 63 1.32 8.72 -14.53
CA ASN A 63 0.03 8.91 -15.18
C ASN A 63 -0.98 9.65 -14.29
N ALA A 64 -2.11 10.02 -14.85
CA ALA A 64 -3.15 10.76 -14.11
C ALA A 64 -3.74 9.96 -12.94
N ASP A 65 -3.82 8.63 -13.07
CA ASP A 65 -4.26 7.67 -12.05
C ASP A 65 -3.22 7.35 -10.98
N GLY A 66 -2.01 7.88 -11.11
CA GLY A 66 -0.88 7.64 -10.21
C GLY A 66 -0.03 6.43 -10.57
N SER A 67 -0.40 5.64 -11.57
CA SER A 67 0.40 4.55 -12.12
C SER A 67 1.63 5.07 -12.87
N LEU A 68 2.53 4.16 -13.25
CA LEU A 68 3.76 4.52 -13.96
C LEU A 68 3.74 3.97 -15.40
N SER A 69 4.18 4.82 -16.33
CA SER A 69 4.52 4.41 -17.70
C SER A 69 6.03 4.46 -17.88
N TYR A 70 6.59 3.50 -18.60
CA TYR A 70 8.03 3.36 -18.78
C TYR A 70 8.43 3.54 -20.25
N THR A 71 9.53 4.25 -20.47
CA THR A 71 10.11 4.44 -21.80
C THR A 71 11.59 4.08 -21.80
N GLY A 72 12.04 3.35 -22.84
CA GLY A 72 13.44 2.94 -22.96
C GLY A 72 13.85 1.90 -21.90
N THR A 73 15.15 1.82 -21.62
CA THR A 73 15.75 0.82 -20.74
C THR A 73 16.10 1.42 -19.38
N PHE A 74 15.75 0.74 -18.31
CA PHE A 74 16.15 1.13 -16.95
C PHE A 74 17.64 0.78 -16.71
N ASN A 75 18.39 1.73 -16.21
CA ASN A 75 19.83 1.59 -15.93
C ASN A 75 20.16 1.56 -14.42
N GLY A 76 19.15 1.41 -13.55
CA GLY A 76 19.31 1.44 -12.09
C GLY A 76 19.28 2.84 -11.47
N THR A 77 19.16 3.91 -12.28
CA THR A 77 19.12 5.29 -11.77
C THR A 77 17.68 5.70 -11.43
N LEU A 78 17.50 6.29 -10.25
CA LEU A 78 16.24 6.87 -9.85
C LEU A 78 16.21 8.38 -10.17
N GLY A 79 15.07 8.86 -10.60
CA GLY A 79 14.79 10.26 -10.86
C GLY A 79 14.28 11.03 -9.63
N ALA A 80 13.66 12.18 -9.90
CA ALA A 80 13.07 13.01 -8.85
C ALA A 80 11.89 12.33 -8.15
N ALA A 81 11.70 12.65 -6.86
CA ALA A 81 10.57 12.13 -6.10
C ALA A 81 9.24 12.72 -6.63
N GLN A 82 8.29 11.85 -6.94
CA GLN A 82 6.96 12.18 -7.43
C GLN A 82 5.91 11.39 -6.65
N TYR A 83 4.67 11.86 -6.71
CA TYR A 83 3.55 11.08 -6.16
C TYR A 83 3.24 9.95 -7.13
N THR A 84 3.18 8.73 -6.61
CA THR A 84 2.70 7.55 -7.33
C THR A 84 2.01 6.61 -6.35
N ASN A 85 1.11 5.78 -6.84
CA ASN A 85 0.47 4.69 -6.14
C ASN A 85 1.09 3.32 -6.51
N ASP A 86 2.24 3.33 -7.19
CA ASP A 86 2.95 2.10 -7.54
C ASP A 86 3.48 1.38 -6.29
N PRO A 87 3.03 0.15 -6.00
CA PRO A 87 3.35 -0.53 -4.75
C PRO A 87 4.83 -0.91 -4.62
N ALA A 88 5.52 -1.20 -5.73
CA ALA A 88 6.92 -1.59 -5.68
C ALA A 88 7.81 -0.40 -5.28
N TRP A 89 7.60 0.78 -5.85
CA TRP A 89 8.38 1.96 -5.48
C TRP A 89 7.98 2.55 -4.14
N CYS A 90 6.72 2.39 -3.72
CA CYS A 90 6.31 2.71 -2.35
C CYS A 90 7.03 1.81 -1.32
N LEU A 91 7.15 0.51 -1.60
CA LEU A 91 7.93 -0.41 -0.75
C LEU A 91 9.42 -0.07 -0.76
N TYR A 92 9.99 0.23 -1.94
CA TYR A 92 11.39 0.63 -2.06
C TYR A 92 11.70 1.86 -1.21
N ASP A 93 10.83 2.87 -1.25
CA ASP A 93 10.98 4.08 -0.45
C ASP A 93 10.89 3.78 1.05
N LEU A 94 9.97 2.92 1.47
CA LEU A 94 9.88 2.47 2.86
C LEU A 94 11.16 1.76 3.33
N LEU A 95 11.78 0.97 2.48
CA LEU A 95 13.03 0.27 2.81
C LEU A 95 14.24 1.23 2.91
N THR A 96 14.26 2.30 2.10
CA THR A 96 15.43 3.20 1.98
C THR A 96 15.30 4.52 2.74
N SER A 97 14.08 4.91 3.13
CA SER A 97 13.86 6.16 3.87
C SER A 97 14.41 6.09 5.29
N SER A 98 15.35 6.97 5.63
CA SER A 98 15.86 7.09 7.01
C SER A 98 14.92 7.87 7.94
N ARG A 99 13.91 8.58 7.40
CA ARG A 99 13.00 9.42 8.19
C ARG A 99 11.84 8.63 8.82
N TYR A 100 11.24 7.73 8.06
CA TYR A 100 10.03 6.98 8.45
C TYR A 100 10.08 5.51 8.09
N GLY A 101 11.13 5.07 7.42
CA GLY A 101 11.33 3.70 6.97
C GLY A 101 12.53 3.02 7.61
N LEU A 102 13.06 2.06 6.92
CA LEU A 102 14.14 1.19 7.38
C LEU A 102 15.54 1.62 6.92
N GLY A 103 15.69 2.81 6.31
CA GLY A 103 16.95 3.28 5.73
C GLY A 103 18.10 3.48 6.73
N ALA A 104 17.85 3.40 8.05
CA ALA A 104 18.90 3.31 9.05
C ALA A 104 19.49 1.90 9.21
N HIS A 105 18.79 0.87 8.72
CA HIS A 105 19.13 -0.55 8.89
C HIS A 105 19.36 -1.28 7.57
N VAL A 106 18.77 -0.80 6.48
CA VAL A 106 18.88 -1.39 5.14
C VAL A 106 19.76 -0.48 4.28
N ILE A 107 20.78 -1.05 3.70
CA ILE A 107 21.72 -0.34 2.84
C ILE A 107 21.15 -0.32 1.41
N GLU A 108 20.97 0.87 0.82
CA GLU A 108 20.35 1.01 -0.50
C GLU A 108 21.06 0.21 -1.61
N THR A 109 22.38 0.03 -1.50
CA THR A 109 23.18 -0.74 -2.47
C THR A 109 22.97 -2.24 -2.37
N GLU A 110 22.37 -2.71 -1.28
CA GLU A 110 22.02 -4.12 -1.05
C GLU A 110 20.59 -4.43 -1.52
N ILE A 111 19.92 -3.49 -2.20
CA ILE A 111 18.59 -3.71 -2.77
C ILE A 111 18.71 -3.85 -4.28
N ASP A 112 18.19 -4.95 -4.81
CA ASP A 112 18.11 -5.18 -6.26
C ASP A 112 17.01 -4.33 -6.90
N LYS A 113 17.39 -3.14 -7.39
CA LYS A 113 16.47 -2.19 -8.04
C LYS A 113 15.81 -2.75 -9.30
N PHE A 114 16.42 -3.75 -9.94
CA PHE A 114 15.87 -4.34 -11.17
C PHE A 114 14.70 -5.26 -10.87
N SER A 115 14.70 -5.97 -9.76
CA SER A 115 13.55 -6.77 -9.33
C SER A 115 12.35 -5.87 -8.99
N PHE A 116 12.58 -4.74 -8.33
CA PHE A 116 11.53 -3.73 -8.07
C PHE A 116 11.01 -3.10 -9.35
N TYR A 117 11.89 -2.80 -10.30
CA TYR A 117 11.50 -2.30 -11.61
C TYR A 117 10.61 -3.30 -12.38
N ALA A 118 11.02 -4.56 -12.43
CA ALA A 118 10.24 -5.61 -13.08
C ALA A 118 8.85 -5.78 -12.45
N ALA A 119 8.78 -5.77 -11.12
CA ALA A 119 7.51 -5.83 -10.39
C ALA A 119 6.64 -4.60 -10.69
N SER A 120 7.21 -3.40 -10.70
CA SER A 120 6.48 -2.17 -10.99
C SER A 120 5.93 -2.14 -12.43
N VAL A 121 6.70 -2.59 -13.41
CA VAL A 121 6.22 -2.72 -14.80
C VAL A 121 4.98 -3.62 -14.88
N TYR A 122 4.98 -4.72 -14.12
CA TYR A 122 3.82 -5.61 -14.07
C TYR A 122 2.63 -4.99 -13.31
N CYS A 123 2.88 -4.27 -12.21
CA CYS A 123 1.85 -3.57 -11.45
C CYS A 123 1.14 -2.49 -12.26
N SER A 124 1.89 -1.78 -13.10
CA SER A 124 1.39 -0.68 -13.92
C SER A 124 0.68 -1.11 -15.20
N GLN A 125 0.66 -2.42 -15.52
CA GLN A 125 -0.10 -2.92 -16.66
C GLN A 125 -1.59 -2.62 -16.48
N GLN A 126 -2.18 -2.04 -17.52
CA GLN A 126 -3.62 -1.74 -17.52
C GLN A 126 -4.42 -3.04 -17.70
N VAL A 127 -5.37 -3.26 -16.83
CA VAL A 127 -6.32 -4.37 -16.83
C VAL A 127 -7.75 -3.82 -16.87
N ASP A 128 -8.69 -4.64 -17.30
CA ASP A 128 -10.13 -4.30 -17.24
C ASP A 128 -10.53 -4.02 -15.79
N ASP A 129 -11.26 -2.93 -15.55
CA ASP A 129 -11.72 -2.53 -14.22
C ASP A 129 -12.91 -3.35 -13.69
N GLY A 130 -13.40 -4.31 -14.47
CA GLY A 130 -14.51 -5.19 -14.13
C GLY A 130 -15.88 -4.53 -14.18
N THR A 131 -15.99 -3.25 -14.56
CA THR A 131 -17.27 -2.54 -14.65
C THR A 131 -18.07 -2.86 -15.91
N GLY A 132 -17.42 -3.51 -16.89
CA GLY A 132 -18.00 -3.81 -18.20
C GLY A 132 -18.14 -2.59 -19.11
N THR A 133 -17.60 -1.45 -18.74
CA THR A 133 -17.60 -0.21 -19.54
C THR A 133 -16.45 -0.16 -20.54
N GLY A 134 -15.47 -1.08 -20.44
CA GLY A 134 -14.22 -1.09 -21.19
C GLY A 134 -13.19 -0.10 -20.65
N ALA A 135 -13.39 0.45 -19.45
CA ALA A 135 -12.40 1.23 -18.74
C ALA A 135 -11.30 0.30 -18.19
N THR A 136 -10.13 0.86 -17.96
CA THR A 136 -8.96 0.13 -17.46
C THR A 136 -8.35 0.79 -16.25
N GLU A 137 -7.75 -0.01 -15.38
CA GLU A 137 -7.03 0.42 -14.19
C GLU A 137 -5.65 -0.26 -14.08
N PRO A 138 -4.72 0.29 -13.29
CA PRO A 138 -3.46 -0.42 -13.01
C PRO A 138 -3.74 -1.74 -12.31
N ARG A 139 -3.05 -2.80 -12.73
CA ARG A 139 -3.20 -4.14 -12.15
C ARG A 139 -3.09 -4.16 -10.64
N PHE A 140 -2.16 -3.40 -10.08
CA PHE A 140 -1.99 -3.22 -8.64
C PHE A 140 -1.67 -1.77 -8.32
N SER A 141 -2.33 -1.23 -7.31
CA SER A 141 -2.06 0.08 -6.75
C SER A 141 -1.99 0.02 -5.22
N CYS A 142 -1.24 0.92 -4.61
CA CYS A 142 -1.05 0.98 -3.16
C CYS A 142 -1.46 2.35 -2.63
N ASN A 143 -2.48 2.35 -1.78
CA ASN A 143 -2.95 3.53 -1.05
C ASN A 143 -3.05 3.19 0.44
N VAL A 144 -1.90 3.16 1.12
CA VAL A 144 -1.79 2.73 2.51
C VAL A 144 -1.47 3.90 3.44
N ASN A 145 -2.03 3.87 4.64
CA ASN A 145 -1.68 4.76 5.74
C ASN A 145 -1.16 3.94 6.92
N ILE A 146 0.15 4.02 7.16
CA ILE A 146 0.82 3.34 8.28
C ILE A 146 0.86 4.33 9.45
N ASN A 147 -0.10 4.24 10.37
CA ASN A 147 -0.26 5.15 11.49
C ASN A 147 0.08 4.52 12.86
N ASN A 148 0.32 3.22 12.89
CA ASN A 148 0.66 2.47 14.10
C ASN A 148 2.08 1.90 14.00
N GLN A 149 2.78 1.86 15.13
CA GLN A 149 4.05 1.17 15.22
C GLN A 149 3.82 -0.34 15.14
N GLN A 150 4.46 -0.98 14.18
CA GLN A 150 4.40 -2.43 13.93
C GLN A 150 5.81 -2.97 13.72
N GLU A 151 5.95 -4.29 13.81
CA GLU A 151 7.19 -4.95 13.40
C GLU A 151 7.45 -4.72 11.91
N ALA A 152 8.68 -4.34 11.55
CA ALA A 152 9.07 -4.03 10.18
C ALA A 152 8.75 -5.17 9.20
N TYR A 153 8.99 -6.41 9.62
CA TYR A 153 8.71 -7.60 8.81
C TYR A 153 7.22 -7.71 8.43
N ASN A 154 6.32 -7.42 9.37
CA ASN A 154 4.88 -7.47 9.12
C ASN A 154 4.45 -6.39 8.12
N VAL A 155 5.00 -5.17 8.25
CA VAL A 155 4.71 -4.08 7.30
C VAL A 155 5.21 -4.40 5.90
N ILE A 156 6.43 -4.94 5.78
CA ILE A 156 6.99 -5.37 4.49
C ILE A 156 6.11 -6.44 3.85
N ASN A 157 5.71 -7.46 4.62
CA ASN A 157 4.86 -8.53 4.10
C ASN A 157 3.47 -8.02 3.70
N GLN A 158 2.88 -7.11 4.47
CA GLN A 158 1.61 -6.48 4.12
C GLN A 158 1.72 -5.70 2.80
N MET A 159 2.78 -4.90 2.64
CA MET A 159 3.00 -4.18 1.39
C MET A 159 3.29 -5.12 0.22
N CYS A 160 4.08 -6.17 0.42
CA CYS A 160 4.33 -7.18 -0.60
C CYS A 160 3.04 -7.92 -1.01
N SER A 161 2.12 -8.16 -0.08
CA SER A 161 0.85 -8.84 -0.37
C SER A 161 -0.04 -8.05 -1.32
N VAL A 162 0.06 -6.71 -1.35
CA VAL A 162 -0.71 -5.84 -2.26
C VAL A 162 -0.49 -6.20 -3.72
N PHE A 163 0.74 -6.55 -4.09
CA PHE A 163 1.10 -6.86 -5.48
C PHE A 163 1.65 -8.28 -5.65
N ARG A 164 1.28 -9.20 -4.76
CA ARG A 164 1.67 -10.62 -4.77
C ARG A 164 3.19 -10.82 -4.82
N ALA A 165 3.94 -9.98 -4.14
CA ALA A 165 5.39 -10.11 -4.07
C ALA A 165 5.83 -10.85 -2.80
N MET A 166 7.03 -11.40 -2.87
CA MET A 166 7.71 -12.02 -1.74
C MET A 166 9.14 -11.48 -1.68
N PRO A 167 9.55 -10.87 -0.57
CA PRO A 167 10.93 -10.43 -0.38
C PRO A 167 11.81 -11.62 0.01
N TYR A 168 13.01 -11.70 -0.51
CA TYR A 168 14.02 -12.69 -0.15
C TYR A 168 15.44 -12.15 -0.31
N TYR A 169 16.38 -12.79 0.33
CA TYR A 169 17.79 -12.45 0.20
C TYR A 169 18.48 -13.41 -0.78
N GLU A 170 19.16 -12.84 -1.78
CA GLU A 170 19.94 -13.57 -2.75
C GLU A 170 21.30 -12.90 -2.95
N ALA A 171 22.39 -13.67 -2.77
CA ALA A 171 23.76 -13.19 -2.94
C ALA A 171 24.10 -11.89 -2.18
N GLY A 172 23.49 -11.68 -1.00
CA GLY A 172 23.68 -10.48 -0.18
C GLY A 172 22.77 -9.31 -0.54
N ASN A 173 21.91 -9.45 -1.54
CA ASN A 173 20.96 -8.42 -1.93
C ASN A 173 19.53 -8.77 -1.52
N LEU A 174 18.78 -7.77 -1.10
CA LEU A 174 17.34 -7.87 -0.92
C LEU A 174 16.65 -7.78 -2.29
N THR A 175 16.01 -8.86 -2.67
CA THR A 175 15.34 -9.02 -3.95
C THR A 175 13.86 -9.29 -3.70
N ILE A 176 12.99 -8.92 -4.63
CA ILE A 176 11.59 -9.31 -4.62
C ILE A 176 11.27 -10.21 -5.80
N THR A 177 10.46 -11.22 -5.56
CA THR A 177 9.83 -12.00 -6.62
C THR A 177 8.33 -11.78 -6.59
N GLN A 178 7.70 -11.81 -7.75
CA GLN A 178 6.26 -11.56 -7.88
C GLN A 178 5.58 -12.80 -8.46
N ASP A 179 4.44 -13.17 -7.89
CA ASP A 179 3.56 -14.19 -8.45
C ASP A 179 2.84 -13.61 -9.68
N ALA A 180 3.48 -13.83 -10.82
CA ALA A 180 3.04 -13.39 -12.13
C ALA A 180 3.23 -14.52 -13.14
N PRO A 181 2.44 -14.58 -14.23
CA PRO A 181 2.66 -15.55 -15.30
C PRO A 181 4.08 -15.43 -15.84
N LYS A 182 4.79 -16.56 -15.85
CA LYS A 182 6.15 -16.69 -16.39
C LYS A 182 6.26 -17.95 -17.20
N ASP A 183 7.17 -17.96 -18.16
CA ASP A 183 7.51 -19.17 -18.88
C ASP A 183 8.06 -20.24 -17.95
N ALA A 184 7.79 -21.50 -18.26
CA ALA A 184 8.29 -22.62 -17.48
C ALA A 184 9.83 -22.66 -17.55
N SER A 185 10.49 -22.53 -16.39
CA SER A 185 11.94 -22.51 -16.27
C SER A 185 12.56 -23.89 -16.16
N TYR A 186 11.79 -24.89 -15.71
CA TYR A 186 12.30 -26.25 -15.50
C TYR A 186 11.20 -27.29 -15.59
N LEU A 187 11.52 -28.47 -16.14
CA LEU A 187 10.62 -29.62 -16.22
C LEU A 187 11.04 -30.70 -15.21
N PHE A 188 10.21 -30.95 -14.21
CA PHE A 188 10.39 -32.07 -13.29
C PHE A 188 9.75 -33.34 -13.86
N THR A 189 10.54 -34.41 -13.95
CA THR A 189 10.11 -35.73 -14.38
C THR A 189 10.58 -36.78 -13.38
N LEU A 190 10.05 -37.99 -13.46
CA LEU A 190 10.51 -39.10 -12.60
C LEU A 190 12.00 -39.43 -12.80
N ALA A 191 12.59 -39.02 -13.91
CA ALA A 191 14.00 -39.24 -14.20
C ALA A 191 14.96 -38.28 -13.47
N ASN A 192 14.47 -37.09 -13.08
CA ASN A 192 15.28 -36.05 -12.42
C ASN A 192 14.82 -35.71 -11.00
N VAL A 193 13.92 -36.51 -10.42
CA VAL A 193 13.45 -36.39 -9.05
C VAL A 193 13.95 -37.60 -8.25
N LEU A 194 14.42 -37.36 -7.02
CA LEU A 194 14.86 -38.43 -6.12
C LEU A 194 13.70 -39.32 -5.69
N GLU A 195 13.96 -40.63 -5.49
CA GLU A 195 12.95 -41.52 -4.92
C GLU A 195 12.54 -41.07 -3.50
N PRO A 196 11.24 -41.16 -3.14
CA PRO A 196 10.16 -41.91 -3.79
C PRO A 196 9.40 -41.18 -4.90
N GLY A 197 9.91 -40.09 -5.46
CA GLY A 197 9.25 -39.35 -6.52
C GLY A 197 8.29 -38.24 -6.00
N PHE A 198 7.17 -38.08 -6.70
CA PHE A 198 6.19 -37.03 -6.34
C PHE A 198 5.20 -37.55 -5.30
N THR A 199 4.98 -36.72 -4.27
CA THR A 199 3.92 -36.94 -3.29
C THR A 199 2.74 -36.03 -3.61
N TYR A 200 1.54 -36.56 -3.76
CA TYR A 200 0.34 -35.80 -4.05
C TYR A 200 -0.54 -35.72 -2.80
N SER A 201 -0.87 -34.48 -2.41
CA SER A 201 -1.82 -34.21 -1.34
C SER A 201 -2.92 -33.26 -1.82
N ASN A 202 -4.11 -33.43 -1.29
CA ASN A 202 -5.26 -32.59 -1.62
C ASN A 202 -5.87 -32.00 -0.33
N THR A 203 -6.40 -30.77 -0.44
CA THR A 203 -7.23 -30.18 0.61
C THR A 203 -8.65 -30.80 0.56
N SER A 204 -9.30 -30.83 1.73
CA SER A 204 -10.70 -31.28 1.78
C SER A 204 -11.59 -30.33 0.97
N GLN A 205 -12.64 -30.88 0.37
CA GLN A 205 -13.60 -30.14 -0.42
C GLN A 205 -14.26 -28.98 0.35
N ARG A 206 -14.49 -29.15 1.65
CA ARG A 206 -15.09 -28.14 2.53
C ARG A 206 -14.16 -26.92 2.76
N GLN A 207 -12.88 -27.05 2.48
CA GLN A 207 -11.89 -25.97 2.64
C GLN A 207 -11.67 -25.18 1.34
N ARG A 208 -12.28 -25.60 0.23
CA ARG A 208 -12.16 -24.92 -1.05
C ARG A 208 -13.32 -23.95 -1.20
N PRO A 209 -13.08 -22.63 -1.20
CA PRO A 209 -14.13 -21.66 -1.45
C PRO A 209 -14.61 -21.78 -2.89
N THR A 210 -15.92 -21.69 -3.10
CA THR A 210 -16.56 -21.59 -4.41
C THR A 210 -17.05 -20.16 -4.67
N VAL A 211 -17.07 -19.34 -3.64
CA VAL A 211 -17.43 -17.92 -3.70
C VAL A 211 -16.43 -17.16 -2.84
N VAL A 212 -15.83 -16.11 -3.41
CA VAL A 212 -14.96 -15.21 -2.68
C VAL A 212 -15.58 -13.82 -2.72
N VAL A 213 -15.78 -13.23 -1.54
CA VAL A 213 -16.27 -11.86 -1.40
C VAL A 213 -15.11 -11.00 -0.89
N ALA A 214 -14.67 -10.06 -1.72
CA ALA A 214 -13.64 -9.09 -1.33
C ALA A 214 -14.28 -7.76 -0.94
N LYS A 215 -13.91 -7.27 0.24
CA LYS A 215 -14.28 -5.95 0.74
C LYS A 215 -13.14 -4.99 0.46
N TYR A 216 -13.43 -3.86 -0.17
CA TYR A 216 -12.43 -2.86 -0.53
C TYR A 216 -12.96 -1.43 -0.33
N LEU A 217 -12.04 -0.46 -0.30
CA LEU A 217 -12.38 0.95 -0.27
C LEU A 217 -12.49 1.48 -1.71
N ASP A 218 -13.70 1.81 -2.11
CA ASP A 218 -13.95 2.47 -3.38
C ASP A 218 -13.55 3.96 -3.30
N LEU A 219 -12.60 4.36 -4.12
CA LEU A 219 -12.07 5.72 -4.11
C LEU A 219 -13.04 6.75 -4.75
N GLU A 220 -13.90 6.33 -5.64
CA GLU A 220 -14.91 7.20 -6.26
C GLU A 220 -16.08 7.45 -5.31
N LEU A 221 -16.63 6.39 -4.75
CA LEU A 221 -17.71 6.45 -3.76
C LEU A 221 -17.19 6.91 -2.39
N ARG A 222 -15.89 6.81 -2.15
CA ARG A 222 -15.22 7.09 -0.85
C ARG A 222 -15.86 6.32 0.30
N ASP A 223 -16.29 5.11 0.01
CA ASP A 223 -16.92 4.21 0.96
C ASP A 223 -16.52 2.76 0.70
N VAL A 224 -16.86 1.89 1.65
CA VAL A 224 -16.57 0.47 1.54
C VAL A 224 -17.52 -0.17 0.53
N ASN A 225 -16.94 -0.91 -0.42
CA ASN A 225 -17.68 -1.68 -1.42
C ASN A 225 -17.26 -3.15 -1.39
N TYR A 226 -18.03 -4.00 -2.04
CA TYR A 226 -17.81 -5.44 -2.07
C TYR A 226 -17.84 -5.93 -3.52
N VAL A 227 -16.93 -6.82 -3.84
CA VAL A 227 -16.93 -7.54 -5.12
C VAL A 227 -16.99 -9.04 -4.84
N GLU A 228 -17.76 -9.75 -5.62
CA GLU A 228 -17.98 -11.18 -5.51
C GLU A 228 -17.48 -11.89 -6.77
N GLU A 229 -16.67 -12.92 -6.58
CA GLU A 229 -16.23 -13.82 -7.65
C GLU A 229 -16.72 -15.23 -7.37
N ILE A 230 -17.36 -15.83 -8.36
CA ILE A 230 -18.05 -17.12 -8.21
C ILE A 230 -17.45 -18.13 -9.19
N ASP A 231 -16.93 -19.24 -8.66
CA ASP A 231 -16.65 -20.44 -9.43
C ASP A 231 -17.96 -21.21 -9.66
N THR A 232 -18.66 -20.88 -10.72
CA THR A 232 -19.97 -21.43 -11.04
C THR A 232 -19.94 -22.94 -11.27
N ALA A 233 -18.84 -23.46 -11.83
CA ALA A 233 -18.70 -24.89 -12.12
C ALA A 233 -18.57 -25.71 -10.82
N ASN A 234 -17.75 -25.24 -9.88
CA ASN A 234 -17.58 -25.92 -8.60
C ASN A 234 -18.74 -25.64 -7.63
N GLN A 235 -19.35 -24.44 -7.73
CA GLN A 235 -20.55 -24.14 -6.94
C GLN A 235 -21.71 -25.09 -7.30
N ALA A 236 -21.93 -25.35 -8.60
CA ALA A 236 -22.97 -26.29 -9.05
C ALA A 236 -22.74 -27.72 -8.56
N ARG A 237 -21.47 -28.16 -8.41
CA ARG A 237 -21.11 -29.51 -7.98
C ARG A 237 -21.09 -29.69 -6.46
N TYR A 238 -20.66 -28.68 -5.74
CA TYR A 238 -20.23 -28.81 -4.35
C TYR A 238 -20.99 -27.89 -3.39
N GLY A 239 -21.86 -27.05 -3.92
CA GLY A 239 -22.55 -26.03 -3.16
C GLY A 239 -21.74 -24.77 -2.92
N SER A 240 -22.34 -23.81 -2.23
CA SER A 240 -21.71 -22.52 -1.95
C SER A 240 -20.86 -22.59 -0.67
N VAL A 241 -19.55 -22.38 -0.81
CA VAL A 241 -18.60 -22.19 0.29
C VAL A 241 -18.02 -20.79 0.15
N VAL A 242 -18.48 -19.88 0.99
CA VAL A 242 -18.11 -18.45 0.92
C VAL A 242 -16.87 -18.18 1.75
N LYS A 243 -15.92 -17.44 1.20
CA LYS A 243 -14.76 -16.88 1.89
C LYS A 243 -14.75 -15.37 1.76
N ASN A 244 -14.77 -14.66 2.89
CA ASN A 244 -14.61 -13.21 2.91
C ASN A 244 -13.13 -12.86 3.06
N ILE A 245 -12.70 -11.86 2.31
CA ILE A 245 -11.36 -11.27 2.38
C ILE A 245 -11.50 -9.75 2.48
N ASP A 246 -10.67 -9.12 3.30
CA ASP A 246 -10.53 -7.67 3.34
C ASP A 246 -9.36 -7.29 2.45
N ALA A 247 -9.60 -6.50 1.40
CA ALA A 247 -8.57 -5.87 0.61
C ALA A 247 -8.16 -4.55 1.28
N PHE A 248 -6.88 -4.27 1.31
CA PHE A 248 -6.29 -3.10 1.96
C PHE A 248 -6.29 -1.87 1.06
#